data_3ebd18c531fcf6ca9264250c7de093cd
#
_entry.id   3ebd18c531fcf6ca9264250c7de093cd
#
_cell.length_a   1.000
_cell.length_b   1.000
_cell.length_c   1.000
_cell.angle_alpha   90.00
_cell.angle_beta   90.00
_cell.angle_gamma   90.00
#
_symmetry.space_group_name_H-M   'P 1'
#
loop_
_entity.id
_entity.type
_entity.pdbx_description
1 polymer ?
#
loop_
_entity_poly.entity_id
_entity_poly.type
_entity_poly.pdbx_seq_one_letter_code
_entity_poly.pdbx_strand_id
1 'polypeptide(L)'
;MDYLQRQVEKGMLENLSKYKIILGSNSPRRKELLSGLDIKFNVKVIPGLEENYPETLDPQEIPVFLSKQKAEAYLSSLDDTMLLITADTIVWNGNAVIGKPKNRAEAIQMLRSLSGHEHHVVTGVCLTTTKKQLTFSVISSVRFASLNDEEIIYYVDKYKPFDKAGAYGIQEWIGYVGVESISGSFYNVMGLPVQRLYQELKTF
;
A
#
# COMPACT_ATOMS: atom_id res chain seq x y z
N MET A 1 5.76 38.79 -12.05
CA MET A 1 5.38 37.45 -11.60
C MET A 1 5.61 37.41 -10.08
N ASP A 2 4.54 37.25 -9.32
CA ASP A 2 4.57 37.30 -7.85
C ASP A 2 5.37 36.13 -7.27
N TYR A 3 6.01 36.35 -6.10
CA TYR A 3 6.77 35.33 -5.37
C TYR A 3 5.94 34.05 -5.17
N LEU A 4 4.64 34.20 -4.87
CA LEU A 4 3.71 33.08 -4.71
C LEU A 4 3.47 32.31 -6.02
N GLN A 5 3.40 32.98 -7.17
CA GLN A 5 3.28 32.30 -8.47
C GLN A 5 4.53 31.47 -8.81
N ARG A 6 5.73 31.98 -8.50
CA ARG A 6 6.98 31.21 -8.66
C ARG A 6 7.06 29.99 -7.74
N GLN A 7 6.48 30.08 -6.52
CA GLN A 7 6.43 28.93 -5.59
C GLN A 7 5.45 27.86 -6.05
N VAL A 8 4.34 28.23 -6.71
CA VAL A 8 3.37 27.28 -7.30
C VAL A 8 3.96 26.57 -8.54
N GLU A 9 4.76 27.26 -9.35
CA GLU A 9 5.48 26.66 -10.48
C GLU A 9 6.65 25.77 -10.05
N LYS A 10 7.22 26.01 -8.87
CA LYS A 10 8.21 25.17 -8.22
C LYS A 10 7.50 24.07 -7.43
N GLY A 11 7.49 22.87 -7.95
CA GLY A 11 6.89 21.72 -7.25
C GLY A 11 7.41 21.57 -5.83
N MET A 12 6.57 21.13 -4.89
CA MET A 12 6.92 20.98 -3.46
C MET A 12 8.03 19.95 -3.21
N LEU A 13 8.39 19.12 -4.20
CA LEU A 13 9.42 18.07 -4.17
C LEU A 13 10.51 18.33 -5.21
N GLU A 14 11.04 19.56 -5.29
CA GLU A 14 12.08 19.95 -6.25
C GLU A 14 13.35 19.09 -6.17
N ASN A 15 13.70 18.60 -4.97
CA ASN A 15 14.81 17.69 -4.77
C ASN A 15 14.70 16.40 -5.59
N LEU A 16 13.49 16.05 -6.02
CA LEU A 16 13.24 14.88 -6.87
C LEU A 16 13.34 15.17 -8.38
N SER A 17 13.47 16.41 -8.79
CA SER A 17 13.52 16.83 -10.22
C SER A 17 14.65 16.15 -11.01
N LYS A 18 15.71 15.73 -10.33
CA LYS A 18 16.83 14.95 -10.88
C LYS A 18 16.48 13.49 -11.17
N TYR A 19 15.35 12.98 -10.64
CA TYR A 19 14.98 11.58 -10.76
C TYR A 19 13.81 11.35 -11.71
N LYS A 20 13.89 10.27 -12.46
CA LYS A 20 12.76 9.60 -13.12
C LYS A 20 12.15 8.66 -12.08
N ILE A 21 11.00 9.04 -11.55
CA ILE A 21 10.32 8.25 -10.50
C ILE A 21 9.63 7.06 -11.16
N ILE A 22 9.87 5.88 -10.59
CA ILE A 22 9.31 4.59 -11.02
C ILE A 22 8.46 4.01 -9.89
N LEU A 23 7.21 3.72 -10.17
CA LEU A 23 6.37 2.92 -9.27
C LEU A 23 6.45 1.45 -9.67
N GLY A 24 7.09 0.62 -8.83
CA GLY A 24 7.22 -0.83 -9.00
C GLY A 24 5.98 -1.57 -8.47
N SER A 25 4.79 -1.26 -8.98
CA SER A 25 3.55 -1.87 -8.51
C SER A 25 2.47 -1.89 -9.59
N ASN A 26 1.75 -3.02 -9.68
CA ASN A 26 0.57 -3.17 -10.54
C ASN A 26 -0.74 -2.71 -9.87
N SER A 27 -0.70 -2.30 -8.60
CA SER A 27 -1.88 -1.87 -7.86
C SER A 27 -2.46 -0.56 -8.40
N PRO A 28 -3.71 -0.55 -8.89
CA PRO A 28 -4.36 0.68 -9.35
C PRO A 28 -4.53 1.70 -8.22
N ARG A 29 -4.75 1.24 -6.99
CA ARG A 29 -4.87 2.07 -5.80
C ARG A 29 -3.56 2.81 -5.48
N ARG A 30 -2.42 2.12 -5.53
CA ARG A 30 -1.11 2.77 -5.32
C ARG A 30 -0.78 3.79 -6.40
N LYS A 31 -1.17 3.50 -7.64
CA LYS A 31 -1.01 4.45 -8.75
C LYS A 31 -1.86 5.70 -8.52
N GLU A 32 -3.12 5.54 -8.14
CA GLU A 32 -4.03 6.64 -7.80
C GLU A 32 -3.47 7.49 -6.65
N LEU A 33 -3.08 6.84 -5.54
CA LEU A 33 -2.55 7.50 -4.36
C LEU A 33 -1.25 8.27 -4.64
N LEU A 34 -0.34 7.69 -5.42
CA LEU A 34 0.90 8.37 -5.78
C LEU A 34 0.64 9.56 -6.70
N SER A 35 -0.34 9.46 -7.60
CA SER A 35 -0.78 10.58 -8.45
C SER A 35 -1.29 11.77 -7.65
N GLY A 36 -1.90 11.52 -6.48
CA GLY A 36 -2.38 12.56 -5.59
C GLY A 36 -1.27 13.39 -4.91
N LEU A 37 -0.01 13.04 -5.08
CA LEU A 37 1.14 13.86 -4.63
C LEU A 37 1.63 14.85 -5.70
N ASP A 38 0.94 14.98 -6.84
CA ASP A 38 1.28 15.86 -7.97
C ASP A 38 2.71 15.63 -8.52
N ILE A 39 3.23 14.41 -8.39
CA ILE A 39 4.52 14.01 -8.94
C ILE A 39 4.35 13.21 -10.22
N LYS A 40 5.24 13.46 -11.20
CA LYS A 40 5.30 12.64 -12.42
C LYS A 40 6.04 11.34 -12.15
N PHE A 41 5.45 10.21 -12.51
CA PHE A 41 6.09 8.90 -12.37
C PHE A 41 5.69 7.97 -13.51
N ASN A 42 6.49 6.94 -13.72
CA ASN A 42 6.19 5.83 -14.62
C ASN A 42 5.90 4.58 -13.83
N VAL A 43 5.02 3.72 -14.34
CA VAL A 43 4.77 2.40 -13.76
C VAL A 43 5.62 1.38 -14.51
N LYS A 44 6.39 0.59 -13.77
CA LYS A 44 7.14 -0.56 -14.31
C LYS A 44 6.88 -1.76 -13.41
N VAL A 45 6.41 -2.85 -13.98
CA VAL A 45 6.06 -4.07 -13.25
C VAL A 45 6.94 -5.21 -13.73
N ILE A 46 7.55 -5.93 -12.79
CA ILE A 46 8.22 -7.20 -13.05
C ILE A 46 7.22 -8.30 -12.67
N PRO A 47 6.74 -9.11 -13.62
CA PRO A 47 5.80 -10.17 -13.32
C PRO A 47 6.49 -11.35 -12.61
N GLY A 48 5.70 -12.14 -11.87
CA GLY A 48 6.15 -13.39 -11.28
C GLY A 48 7.08 -13.27 -10.08
N LEU A 49 7.14 -12.11 -9.44
CA LEU A 49 7.87 -11.98 -8.17
C LEU A 49 7.15 -12.76 -7.07
N GLU A 50 7.85 -13.73 -6.50
CA GLU A 50 7.36 -14.46 -5.34
C GLU A 50 7.39 -13.57 -4.09
N GLU A 51 6.29 -13.56 -3.36
CA GLU A 51 6.13 -12.79 -2.11
C GLU A 51 6.33 -13.74 -0.91
N ASN A 52 7.55 -14.29 -0.77
CA ASN A 52 7.91 -15.19 0.32
C ASN A 52 8.66 -14.42 1.42
N TYR A 53 8.32 -14.70 2.68
CA TYR A 53 8.99 -14.13 3.84
C TYR A 53 9.18 -15.19 4.93
N PRO A 54 10.20 -15.04 5.82
CA PRO A 54 10.40 -15.95 6.94
C PRO A 54 9.20 -15.93 7.90
N GLU A 55 8.71 -17.09 8.30
CA GLU A 55 7.57 -17.21 9.25
C GLU A 55 7.86 -16.60 10.63
N THR A 56 9.13 -16.39 10.94
CA THR A 56 9.59 -15.82 12.23
C THR A 56 9.58 -14.29 12.24
N LEU A 57 9.28 -13.62 11.10
CA LEU A 57 9.21 -12.16 11.06
C LEU A 57 8.01 -11.64 11.85
N ASP A 58 8.23 -10.55 12.57
CA ASP A 58 7.13 -9.79 13.16
C ASP A 58 6.19 -9.31 12.03
N PRO A 59 4.86 -9.45 12.19
CA PRO A 59 3.90 -8.97 11.19
C PRO A 59 4.13 -7.53 10.74
N GLN A 60 4.65 -6.67 11.60
CA GLN A 60 4.96 -5.27 11.26
C GLN A 60 6.16 -5.13 10.31
N GLU A 61 7.06 -6.10 10.29
CA GLU A 61 8.26 -6.10 9.46
C GLU A 61 8.03 -6.75 8.08
N ILE A 62 7.03 -7.62 7.95
CA ILE A 62 6.74 -8.36 6.72
C ILE A 62 6.57 -7.43 5.51
N PRO A 63 5.76 -6.34 5.55
CA PRO A 63 5.60 -5.48 4.37
C PRO A 63 6.87 -4.72 3.99
N VAL A 64 7.73 -4.39 4.96
CA VAL A 64 9.04 -3.78 4.69
C VAL A 64 9.93 -4.79 3.99
N PHE A 65 10.00 -6.02 4.50
CA PHE A 65 10.76 -7.09 3.89
C PHE A 65 10.33 -7.34 2.44
N LEU A 66 9.02 -7.50 2.20
CA LEU A 66 8.47 -7.72 0.86
C LEU A 66 8.67 -6.52 -0.08
N SER A 67 8.58 -5.29 0.43
CA SER A 67 8.86 -4.10 -0.37
C SER A 67 10.32 -4.02 -0.81
N LYS A 68 11.26 -4.43 0.05
CA LYS A 68 12.70 -4.55 -0.29
C LYS A 68 12.95 -5.65 -1.31
N GLN A 69 12.39 -6.85 -1.09
CA GLN A 69 12.50 -7.97 -2.02
C GLN A 69 12.00 -7.57 -3.43
N LYS A 70 10.89 -6.83 -3.50
CA LYS A 70 10.43 -6.26 -4.77
C LYS A 70 11.44 -5.30 -5.36
N ALA A 71 12.03 -4.40 -4.57
CA ALA A 71 13.03 -3.45 -5.06
C ALA A 71 14.29 -4.13 -5.60
N GLU A 72 14.74 -5.21 -4.98
CA GLU A 72 15.91 -5.97 -5.40
C GLU A 72 15.79 -6.49 -6.83
N ALA A 73 14.59 -6.90 -7.26
CA ALA A 73 14.34 -7.36 -8.62
C ALA A 73 14.57 -6.28 -9.70
N TYR A 74 14.57 -5.01 -9.32
CA TYR A 74 14.78 -3.88 -10.24
C TYR A 74 16.23 -3.39 -10.29
N LEU A 75 17.11 -3.79 -9.35
CA LEU A 75 18.44 -3.20 -9.18
C LEU A 75 19.27 -3.19 -10.46
N SER A 76 19.23 -4.29 -11.24
CA SER A 76 19.97 -4.40 -12.52
C SER A 76 19.45 -3.46 -13.62
N SER A 77 18.27 -2.88 -13.45
CA SER A 77 17.61 -1.99 -14.41
C SER A 77 17.55 -0.54 -13.96
N LEU A 78 18.11 -0.22 -12.78
CA LEU A 78 18.21 1.15 -12.27
C LEU A 78 19.47 1.82 -12.79
N ASP A 79 19.33 3.09 -13.12
CA ASP A 79 20.44 4.01 -13.35
C ASP A 79 20.44 5.16 -12.35
N ASP A 80 21.49 5.99 -12.35
CA ASP A 80 21.68 7.09 -11.39
C ASP A 80 20.61 8.19 -11.48
N THR A 81 19.75 8.16 -12.49
CA THR A 81 18.63 9.10 -12.69
C THR A 81 17.29 8.54 -12.20
N MET A 82 17.24 7.34 -11.68
CA MET A 82 15.99 6.68 -11.30
C MET A 82 15.80 6.64 -9.79
N LEU A 83 14.56 6.87 -9.34
CA LEU A 83 14.08 6.62 -8.00
C LEU A 83 12.93 5.61 -8.09
N LEU A 84 13.15 4.41 -7.58
CA LEU A 84 12.15 3.36 -7.50
C LEU A 84 11.38 3.43 -6.19
N ILE A 85 10.05 3.32 -6.28
CA ILE A 85 9.14 3.19 -5.15
C ILE A 85 8.48 1.82 -5.24
N THR A 86 8.71 0.95 -4.26
CA THR A 86 7.99 -0.31 -4.08
C THR A 86 7.25 -0.32 -2.75
N ALA A 87 6.17 -1.06 -2.67
CA ALA A 87 5.39 -1.19 -1.45
C ALA A 87 4.73 -2.57 -1.35
N ASP A 88 4.48 -2.97 -0.11
CA ASP A 88 3.64 -4.12 0.19
C ASP A 88 2.68 -3.81 1.33
N THR A 89 1.56 -4.55 1.40
CA THR A 89 0.52 -4.33 2.40
C THR A 89 -0.04 -5.66 2.88
N ILE A 90 -0.08 -5.84 4.18
CA ILE A 90 -0.75 -6.97 4.83
C ILE A 90 -1.87 -6.50 5.75
N VAL A 91 -2.80 -7.40 6.02
CA VAL A 91 -3.78 -7.29 7.12
C VAL A 91 -3.36 -8.28 8.21
N TRP A 92 -3.43 -7.83 9.46
CA TRP A 92 -3.11 -8.64 10.62
C TRP A 92 -4.21 -8.49 11.68
N ASN A 93 -4.82 -9.60 12.09
CA ASN A 93 -5.93 -9.61 13.05
C ASN A 93 -5.51 -9.93 14.49
N GLY A 94 -4.21 -9.83 14.82
CA GLY A 94 -3.66 -10.18 16.13
C GLY A 94 -3.18 -11.64 16.22
N ASN A 95 -3.76 -12.55 15.44
CA ASN A 95 -3.43 -13.98 15.47
C ASN A 95 -2.70 -14.44 14.18
N ALA A 96 -3.09 -13.90 13.04
CA ALA A 96 -2.57 -14.32 11.74
C ALA A 96 -2.44 -13.16 10.77
N VAL A 97 -1.49 -13.28 9.86
CA VAL A 97 -1.38 -12.42 8.68
C VAL A 97 -2.39 -12.91 7.63
N ILE A 98 -3.24 -11.99 7.18
CA ILE A 98 -4.28 -12.26 6.21
C ILE A 98 -3.86 -11.65 4.88
N GLY A 99 -3.46 -12.52 3.96
CA GLY A 99 -3.05 -12.14 2.61
C GLY A 99 -4.22 -11.91 1.66
N LYS A 100 -3.95 -12.07 0.35
CA LYS A 100 -4.98 -12.02 -0.69
C LYS A 100 -5.73 -13.36 -0.76
N PRO A 101 -7.06 -13.38 -0.86
CA PRO A 101 -7.83 -14.61 -1.01
C PRO A 101 -7.59 -15.25 -2.37
N LYS A 102 -7.47 -16.58 -2.40
CA LYS A 102 -7.26 -17.36 -3.63
C LYS A 102 -8.57 -17.59 -4.40
N ASN A 103 -9.69 -17.52 -3.69
CA ASN A 103 -11.01 -17.80 -4.25
C ASN A 103 -12.12 -17.15 -3.42
N ARG A 104 -13.38 -17.28 -3.91
CA ARG A 104 -14.57 -16.75 -3.27
C ARG A 104 -14.77 -17.24 -1.83
N ALA A 105 -14.57 -18.54 -1.59
CA ALA A 105 -14.81 -19.12 -0.27
C ALA A 105 -13.81 -18.56 0.77
N GLU A 106 -12.56 -18.43 0.38
CA GLU A 106 -11.51 -17.84 1.23
C GLU A 106 -11.77 -16.37 1.51
N ALA A 107 -12.22 -15.59 0.50
CA ALA A 107 -12.60 -14.19 0.70
C ALA A 107 -13.74 -14.04 1.74
N ILE A 108 -14.75 -14.89 1.66
CA ILE A 108 -15.86 -14.91 2.63
C ILE A 108 -15.36 -15.26 4.03
N GLN A 109 -14.48 -16.25 4.17
CA GLN A 109 -13.90 -16.62 5.46
C GLN A 109 -13.06 -15.50 6.07
N MET A 110 -12.23 -14.82 5.25
CA MET A 110 -11.45 -13.67 5.69
C MET A 110 -12.35 -12.57 6.24
N LEU A 111 -13.39 -12.18 5.51
CA LEU A 111 -14.32 -11.13 5.96
C LEU A 111 -15.10 -11.54 7.23
N ARG A 112 -15.51 -12.81 7.36
CA ARG A 112 -16.09 -13.31 8.59
C ARG A 112 -15.16 -13.19 9.78
N SER A 113 -13.85 -13.45 9.59
CA SER A 113 -12.84 -13.34 10.65
C SER A 113 -12.56 -11.90 11.08
N LEU A 114 -12.83 -10.93 10.20
CA LEU A 114 -12.65 -9.49 10.47
C LEU A 114 -13.93 -8.85 11.01
N SER A 115 -15.11 -9.42 10.71
CA SER A 115 -16.42 -8.90 11.13
C SER A 115 -16.51 -8.76 12.64
N GLY A 116 -16.91 -7.58 13.13
CA GLY A 116 -17.05 -7.26 14.56
C GLY A 116 -15.73 -7.10 15.33
N HIS A 117 -14.58 -7.14 14.64
CA HIS A 117 -13.26 -7.11 15.28
C HIS A 117 -12.41 -5.94 14.78
N GLU A 118 -11.42 -5.59 15.61
CA GLU A 118 -10.32 -4.73 15.19
C GLU A 118 -9.23 -5.56 14.53
N HIS A 119 -8.63 -4.98 13.50
CA HIS A 119 -7.46 -5.53 12.82
C HIS A 119 -6.51 -4.41 12.40
N HIS A 120 -5.28 -4.77 12.06
CA HIS A 120 -4.25 -3.83 11.66
C HIS A 120 -3.94 -3.99 10.17
N VAL A 121 -3.76 -2.86 9.51
CA VAL A 121 -3.24 -2.80 8.13
C VAL A 121 -1.86 -2.19 8.19
N VAL A 122 -0.87 -2.95 7.76
CA VAL A 122 0.53 -2.54 7.73
C VAL A 122 0.98 -2.41 6.30
N THR A 123 1.47 -1.23 5.93
CA THR A 123 2.10 -1.02 4.62
C THR A 123 3.56 -0.67 4.81
N GLY A 124 4.44 -1.45 4.18
CA GLY A 124 5.86 -1.20 4.04
C GLY A 124 6.16 -0.54 2.70
N VAL A 125 7.07 0.42 2.71
CA VAL A 125 7.53 1.14 1.51
C VAL A 125 9.04 1.09 1.44
N CYS A 126 9.59 0.92 0.25
CA CYS A 126 11.01 1.00 -0.03
C CYS A 126 11.26 2.01 -1.16
N LEU A 127 12.11 2.99 -0.88
CA LEU A 127 12.64 3.98 -1.82
C LEU A 127 14.05 3.56 -2.20
N THR A 128 14.35 3.37 -3.48
CA THR A 128 15.63 2.81 -3.92
C THR A 128 16.19 3.59 -5.10
N THR A 129 17.46 3.99 -4.98
CA THR A 129 18.32 4.44 -6.09
C THR A 129 19.53 3.53 -6.17
N THR A 130 20.42 3.75 -7.12
CA THR A 130 21.73 3.05 -7.19
C THR A 130 22.63 3.28 -5.98
N LYS A 131 22.38 4.37 -5.19
CA LYS A 131 23.27 4.83 -4.10
C LYS A 131 22.63 4.79 -2.73
N LYS A 132 21.31 4.78 -2.65
CA LYS A 132 20.57 4.92 -1.39
C LYS A 132 19.33 4.05 -1.41
N GLN A 133 19.07 3.41 -0.28
CA GLN A 133 17.80 2.74 -0.02
C GLN A 133 17.26 3.21 1.34
N LEU A 134 15.98 3.53 1.38
CA LEU A 134 15.27 3.92 2.59
C LEU A 134 13.99 3.10 2.68
N THR A 135 13.71 2.55 3.85
CA THR A 135 12.50 1.78 4.11
C THR A 135 11.76 2.32 5.32
N PHE A 136 10.45 2.21 5.31
CA PHE A 136 9.61 2.51 6.46
C PHE A 136 8.30 1.71 6.38
N SER A 137 7.62 1.59 7.51
CA SER A 137 6.26 1.05 7.57
C SER A 137 5.32 2.01 8.27
N VAL A 138 4.02 1.87 7.98
CA VAL A 138 2.94 2.58 8.67
C VAL A 138 1.86 1.57 9.01
N ILE A 139 1.34 1.68 10.23
CA ILE A 139 0.26 0.85 10.77
C ILE A 139 -0.99 1.70 10.92
N SER A 140 -2.13 1.14 10.58
CA SER A 140 -3.44 1.70 10.88
C SER A 140 -4.33 0.61 11.44
N SER A 141 -5.05 0.91 12.52
CA SER A 141 -6.08 0.02 13.05
C SER A 141 -7.42 0.33 12.41
N VAL A 142 -8.13 -0.71 12.04
CA VAL A 142 -9.48 -0.63 11.45
C VAL A 142 -10.41 -1.49 12.28
N ARG A 143 -11.53 -0.91 12.74
CA ARG A 143 -12.58 -1.64 13.43
C ARG A 143 -13.76 -1.85 12.51
N PHE A 144 -14.14 -3.13 12.34
CA PHE A 144 -15.35 -3.50 11.62
C PHE A 144 -16.55 -3.63 12.55
N ALA A 145 -17.69 -3.16 12.06
CA ALA A 145 -19.00 -3.54 12.57
C ALA A 145 -19.24 -5.04 12.39
N SER A 146 -20.21 -5.59 13.10
CA SER A 146 -20.68 -6.94 12.84
C SER A 146 -21.41 -6.98 11.49
N LEU A 147 -20.83 -7.69 10.52
CA LEU A 147 -21.39 -7.92 9.21
C LEU A 147 -22.14 -9.27 9.19
N ASN A 148 -23.30 -9.32 8.58
CA ASN A 148 -24.01 -10.57 8.35
C ASN A 148 -23.52 -11.27 7.06
N ASP A 149 -23.91 -12.54 6.89
CA ASP A 149 -23.46 -13.34 5.75
C ASP A 149 -23.97 -12.78 4.41
N GLU A 150 -25.13 -12.16 4.36
CA GLU A 150 -25.68 -11.59 3.12
C GLU A 150 -24.86 -10.39 2.67
N GLU A 151 -24.44 -9.53 3.58
CA GLU A 151 -23.57 -8.39 3.31
C GLU A 151 -22.18 -8.83 2.82
N ILE A 152 -21.59 -9.84 3.47
CA ILE A 152 -20.30 -10.40 3.09
C ILE A 152 -20.37 -11.01 1.68
N ILE A 153 -21.37 -11.84 1.44
CA ILE A 153 -21.58 -12.51 0.14
C ILE A 153 -21.84 -11.48 -0.97
N TYR A 154 -22.72 -10.50 -0.71
CA TYR A 154 -22.98 -9.42 -1.66
C TYR A 154 -21.69 -8.68 -2.06
N TYR A 155 -20.88 -8.32 -1.07
CA TYR A 155 -19.63 -7.61 -1.34
C TYR A 155 -18.66 -8.46 -2.15
N VAL A 156 -18.42 -9.71 -1.76
CA VAL A 156 -17.49 -10.61 -2.47
C VAL A 156 -17.93 -10.85 -3.90
N ASP A 157 -19.22 -11.10 -4.12
CA ASP A 157 -19.75 -11.41 -5.44
C ASP A 157 -19.75 -10.21 -6.39
N LYS A 158 -20.00 -9.01 -5.86
CA LYS A 158 -20.06 -7.78 -6.64
C LYS A 158 -18.70 -7.15 -6.90
N TYR A 159 -17.85 -7.10 -5.87
CA TYR A 159 -16.57 -6.36 -5.91
C TYR A 159 -15.35 -7.24 -6.18
N LYS A 160 -15.50 -8.58 -6.03
CA LYS A 160 -14.45 -9.56 -6.33
C LYS A 160 -13.07 -9.19 -5.76
N PRO A 161 -12.94 -9.04 -4.43
CA PRO A 161 -11.77 -8.44 -3.77
C PRO A 161 -10.54 -9.37 -3.73
N PHE A 162 -10.28 -10.13 -4.80
CA PHE A 162 -9.22 -11.16 -4.84
C PHE A 162 -7.81 -10.57 -4.97
N ASP A 163 -7.70 -9.29 -5.29
CA ASP A 163 -6.44 -8.54 -5.38
C ASP A 163 -6.05 -7.82 -4.08
N LYS A 164 -6.83 -8.01 -3.00
CA LYS A 164 -6.71 -7.23 -1.77
C LYS A 164 -6.40 -8.10 -0.56
N ALA A 165 -5.41 -7.71 0.25
CA ALA A 165 -5.15 -8.31 1.55
C ALA A 165 -6.39 -8.15 2.44
N GLY A 166 -6.76 -9.19 3.19
CA GLY A 166 -7.96 -9.21 4.02
C GLY A 166 -9.28 -9.25 3.24
N ALA A 167 -9.21 -9.42 1.91
CA ALA A 167 -10.36 -9.51 1.03
C ALA A 167 -11.29 -8.27 1.06
N TYR A 168 -10.77 -7.05 1.32
CA TYR A 168 -11.58 -5.84 1.26
C TYR A 168 -10.82 -4.61 0.75
N GLY A 169 -11.57 -3.65 0.20
CA GLY A 169 -11.10 -2.31 -0.13
C GLY A 169 -11.87 -1.27 0.68
N ILE A 170 -11.18 -0.51 1.53
CA ILE A 170 -11.81 0.47 2.42
C ILE A 170 -12.56 1.59 1.67
N GLN A 171 -12.16 1.86 0.44
CA GLN A 171 -12.81 2.85 -0.44
C GLN A 171 -14.04 2.29 -1.18
N GLU A 172 -14.34 1.00 -1.03
CA GLU A 172 -15.47 0.32 -1.65
C GLU A 172 -16.67 0.26 -0.71
N TRP A 173 -17.79 -0.28 -1.17
CA TRP A 173 -19.04 -0.36 -0.41
C TRP A 173 -18.87 -0.89 1.03
N ILE A 174 -18.02 -1.91 1.23
CA ILE A 174 -17.79 -2.49 2.56
C ILE A 174 -17.14 -1.47 3.52
N GLY A 175 -16.35 -0.52 3.01
CA GLY A 175 -15.81 0.56 3.82
C GLY A 175 -16.88 1.54 4.32
N TYR A 176 -17.92 1.78 3.53
CA TYR A 176 -19.04 2.65 3.92
C TYR A 176 -19.94 2.02 4.98
N VAL A 177 -20.19 0.72 4.91
CA VAL A 177 -21.17 0.06 5.78
C VAL A 177 -20.55 -0.74 6.92
N GLY A 178 -19.30 -1.20 6.73
CA GLY A 178 -18.64 -2.11 7.65
C GLY A 178 -17.56 -1.49 8.52
N VAL A 179 -17.02 -0.30 8.20
CA VAL A 179 -15.97 0.33 9.01
C VAL A 179 -16.57 1.28 10.03
N GLU A 180 -16.44 0.93 11.32
CA GLU A 180 -16.87 1.79 12.43
C GLU A 180 -15.85 2.90 12.73
N SER A 181 -14.55 2.57 12.68
CA SER A 181 -13.50 3.52 12.98
C SER A 181 -12.15 3.13 12.36
N ILE A 182 -11.30 4.15 12.19
CA ILE A 182 -9.91 4.02 11.77
C ILE A 182 -9.05 4.82 12.75
N SER A 183 -8.00 4.19 13.26
CA SER A 183 -6.90 4.88 13.96
C SER A 183 -5.65 4.83 13.09
N GLY A 184 -5.21 5.99 12.59
CA GLY A 184 -4.10 6.10 11.63
C GLY A 184 -4.53 6.67 10.29
N SER A 185 -3.84 6.26 9.22
CA SER A 185 -4.06 6.81 7.88
C SER A 185 -5.01 5.95 7.03
N PHE A 186 -6.08 6.55 6.54
CA PHE A 186 -6.99 5.95 5.56
C PHE A 186 -6.21 5.49 4.30
N TYR A 187 -5.30 6.31 3.81
CA TYR A 187 -4.50 6.01 2.62
C TYR A 187 -3.51 4.86 2.85
N ASN A 188 -3.04 4.67 4.10
CA ASN A 188 -2.28 3.49 4.47
C ASN A 188 -3.13 2.22 4.29
N VAL A 189 -4.38 2.24 4.72
CA VAL A 189 -5.32 1.12 4.55
C VAL A 189 -5.61 0.84 3.07
N MET A 190 -5.65 1.87 2.22
CA MET A 190 -5.75 1.71 0.75
C MET A 190 -4.49 1.06 0.13
N GLY A 191 -3.34 1.09 0.82
CA GLY A 191 -2.11 0.41 0.41
C GLY A 191 -0.91 1.27 0.06
N LEU A 192 -0.94 2.59 0.34
CA LEU A 192 0.22 3.49 0.24
C LEU A 192 0.09 4.65 1.24
N PRO A 193 0.93 4.73 2.27
CA PRO A 193 0.87 5.78 3.29
C PRO A 193 1.44 7.10 2.76
N VAL A 194 0.69 7.78 1.87
CA VAL A 194 1.15 8.94 1.09
C VAL A 194 1.63 10.11 1.94
N GLN A 195 1.07 10.36 3.11
CA GLN A 195 1.54 11.42 4.00
C GLN A 195 2.97 11.12 4.49
N ARG A 196 3.23 9.91 4.97
CA ARG A 196 4.58 9.51 5.40
C ARG A 196 5.53 9.44 4.20
N LEU A 197 5.08 8.90 3.07
CA LEU A 197 5.86 8.87 1.84
C LEU A 197 6.29 10.28 1.40
N TYR A 198 5.39 11.25 1.45
CA TYR A 198 5.69 12.64 1.15
C TYR A 198 6.79 13.23 2.06
N GLN A 199 6.74 12.95 3.36
CA GLN A 199 7.78 13.42 4.31
C GLN A 199 9.15 12.79 3.99
N GLU A 200 9.19 11.50 3.70
CA GLU A 200 10.43 10.82 3.31
C GLU A 200 10.98 11.34 1.98
N LEU A 201 10.11 11.60 1.00
CA LEU A 201 10.51 12.16 -0.29
C LEU A 201 11.06 13.58 -0.19
N LYS A 202 10.60 14.39 0.76
CA LYS A 202 11.15 15.75 0.99
C LYS A 202 12.61 15.77 1.41
N THR A 203 13.07 14.72 2.08
CA THR A 203 14.43 14.60 2.62
C THR A 203 15.28 13.54 1.89
N PHE A 204 14.71 12.89 0.87
CA PHE A 204 15.39 11.87 0.08
C PHE A 204 16.38 12.51 -0.90
#